data_f8ee8f7d11ed671ca5ce3e2663d7a51a
#
_entry.id   f8ee8f7d11ed671ca5ce3e2663d7a51a
#
_cell.length_a   1.000
_cell.length_b   1.000
_cell.length_c   1.000
_cell.angle_alpha   90.00
_cell.angle_beta   90.00
_cell.angle_gamma   90.00
#
_symmetry.space_group_name_H-M   'P 1'
#
loop_
_entity.id
_entity.type
_entity.pdbx_description
1 polymer ?
#
loop_
_entity_poly.entity_id
_entity_poly.type
_entity_poly.pdbx_seq_one_letter_code
_entity_poly.pdbx_strand_id
1 'polypeptide(L)'
;MHKNQKEIINRSVRNSGIILLIIFVTVSGLYAQRSRVEPPPLKERLFYGGSFGLQFGSITDIQVAPVIGIWVLPRLAVAAGPNYRFYKNYFMRTDIYGIRAYAQFVIIQDISSLIPIGGHTGIFFHFENELLSLKSSSWKDTPYNSDRFYLNTVLAGGGISQQVGRRASFNIMVLWALNESEYDIYSNPEIRVAFIF
;
A
#
# COMPACT_ATOMS: atom_id res chain seq x y z
N MET A 1 -26.42 20.34 -25.50
CA MET A 1 -26.25 19.36 -24.40
C MET A 1 -24.82 19.31 -23.82
N HIS A 2 -23.77 19.60 -24.55
CA HIS A 2 -22.37 19.54 -24.07
C HIS A 2 -21.91 20.60 -23.03
N LYS A 3 -22.60 21.74 -22.95
CA LYS A 3 -22.18 22.85 -22.06
C LYS A 3 -22.47 22.56 -20.58
N ASN A 4 -23.58 21.89 -20.30
CA ASN A 4 -23.98 21.53 -18.93
C ASN A 4 -23.06 20.46 -18.28
N GLN A 5 -22.55 19.52 -19.04
CA GLN A 5 -21.64 18.48 -18.51
C GLN A 5 -20.29 19.06 -18.05
N LYS A 6 -19.73 20.00 -18.81
CA LYS A 6 -18.46 20.66 -18.41
C LYS A 6 -18.61 21.50 -17.14
N GLU A 7 -19.75 22.15 -16.93
CA GLU A 7 -19.99 22.91 -15.70
C GLU A 7 -20.16 21.99 -14.47
N ILE A 8 -20.80 20.85 -14.61
CA ILE A 8 -20.98 19.88 -13.53
C ILE A 8 -19.62 19.27 -13.13
N ILE A 9 -18.78 18.91 -14.10
CA ILE A 9 -17.45 18.37 -13.86
C ILE A 9 -16.56 19.42 -13.17
N ASN A 10 -16.55 20.66 -13.66
CA ASN A 10 -15.78 21.76 -13.04
C ASN A 10 -16.25 22.08 -11.61
N ARG A 11 -17.53 22.00 -11.34
CA ARG A 11 -18.09 22.17 -9.99
C ARG A 11 -17.68 21.04 -9.05
N SER A 12 -17.69 19.80 -9.54
CA SER A 12 -17.27 18.62 -8.75
C SER A 12 -15.78 18.69 -8.40
N VAL A 13 -14.92 18.96 -9.37
CA VAL A 13 -13.46 19.10 -9.17
C VAL A 13 -13.14 20.24 -8.20
N ARG A 14 -13.83 21.38 -8.34
CA ARG A 14 -13.64 22.52 -7.41
C ARG A 14 -14.07 22.19 -6.00
N ASN A 15 -15.20 21.51 -5.82
CA ASN A 15 -15.68 21.13 -4.49
C ASN A 15 -14.78 20.08 -3.84
N SER A 16 -14.27 19.10 -4.62
CA SER A 16 -13.30 18.12 -4.14
C SER A 16 -11.99 18.78 -3.70
N GLY A 17 -11.50 19.78 -4.44
CA GLY A 17 -10.33 20.57 -4.07
C GLY A 17 -10.50 21.35 -2.77
N ILE A 18 -11.68 21.94 -2.57
CA ILE A 18 -12.02 22.68 -1.33
C ILE A 18 -12.09 21.74 -0.14
N ILE A 19 -12.70 20.57 -0.28
CA ILE A 19 -12.79 19.55 0.78
C ILE A 19 -11.38 19.07 1.16
N LEU A 20 -10.52 18.80 0.19
CA LEU A 20 -9.12 18.40 0.42
C LEU A 20 -8.34 19.52 1.14
N LEU A 21 -8.54 20.77 0.77
CA LEU A 21 -7.93 21.92 1.41
C LEU A 21 -8.41 22.08 2.87
N ILE A 22 -9.71 21.90 3.12
CA ILE A 22 -10.29 21.98 4.48
C ILE A 22 -9.72 20.86 5.36
N ILE A 23 -9.61 19.62 4.83
CA ILE A 23 -9.01 18.51 5.55
C ILE A 23 -7.54 18.80 5.86
N PHE A 24 -6.80 19.37 4.91
CA PHE A 24 -5.40 19.72 5.11
C PHE A 24 -5.21 20.84 6.18
N VAL A 25 -6.07 21.86 6.18
CA VAL A 25 -6.04 22.95 7.15
C VAL A 25 -6.46 22.49 8.55
N THR A 26 -7.47 21.62 8.67
CA THR A 26 -7.91 21.09 9.96
C THR A 26 -6.86 20.15 10.57
N VAL A 27 -6.17 19.36 9.76
CA VAL A 27 -5.04 18.53 10.22
C VAL A 27 -3.89 19.39 10.71
N SER A 28 -3.59 20.51 10.04
CA SER A 28 -2.52 21.44 10.45
C SER A 28 -2.83 22.14 11.78
N GLY A 29 -4.09 22.46 12.05
CA GLY A 29 -4.53 23.12 13.31
C GLY A 29 -4.39 22.24 14.55
N LEU A 30 -4.47 20.92 14.42
CA LEU A 30 -4.31 19.98 15.54
C LEU A 30 -2.86 19.87 16.05
N TYR A 31 -1.87 20.32 15.28
CA TYR A 31 -0.47 20.32 15.69
C TYR A 31 -0.07 21.54 16.55
N ALA A 32 -0.84 22.61 16.53
CA ALA A 32 -0.50 23.86 17.24
C ALA A 32 -0.66 23.79 18.77
N GLN A 33 -1.36 22.78 19.29
CA GLN A 33 -1.67 22.66 20.72
C GLN A 33 -0.90 21.57 21.46
N ARG A 34 -0.03 20.81 20.80
CA ARG A 34 0.80 19.80 21.45
C ARG A 34 2.08 20.42 21.97
N SER A 35 2.31 20.29 23.29
CA SER A 35 3.62 20.53 23.93
C SER A 35 4.73 20.05 22.98
N ARG A 36 5.76 20.89 22.79
CA ARG A 36 6.96 20.58 21.99
C ARG A 36 7.71 19.40 22.61
N VAL A 37 7.19 18.21 22.42
CA VAL A 37 8.01 17.01 22.53
C VAL A 37 8.79 16.97 21.22
N GLU A 38 10.10 17.21 21.30
CA GLU A 38 10.96 17.09 20.13
C GLU A 38 10.73 15.72 19.47
N PRO A 39 10.52 15.70 18.15
CA PRO A 39 10.32 14.43 17.47
C PRO A 39 11.56 13.55 17.64
N PRO A 40 11.41 12.26 17.85
CA PRO A 40 12.55 11.35 17.98
C PRO A 40 13.54 11.54 16.82
N PRO A 41 14.84 11.33 17.05
CA PRO A 41 15.86 11.47 16.03
C PRO A 41 15.54 10.55 14.83
N LEU A 42 15.93 10.94 13.62
CA LEU A 42 15.62 10.24 12.38
C LEU A 42 15.90 8.73 12.42
N LYS A 43 17.00 8.33 13.09
CA LYS A 43 17.37 6.92 13.24
C LYS A 43 16.34 6.07 13.98
N GLU A 44 15.59 6.68 14.90
CA GLU A 44 14.53 6.00 15.66
C GLU A 44 13.22 5.91 14.89
N ARG A 45 13.08 6.76 13.87
CA ARG A 45 11.90 6.83 13.01
C ARG A 45 12.04 5.96 11.75
N LEU A 46 13.26 5.62 11.37
CA LEU A 46 13.53 4.73 10.24
C LEU A 46 13.19 3.29 10.60
N PHE A 47 12.62 2.57 9.65
CA PHE A 47 12.38 1.14 9.74
C PHE A 47 12.71 0.45 8.42
N TYR A 48 12.99 -0.83 8.53
CA TYR A 48 13.18 -1.72 7.40
C TYR A 48 12.10 -2.80 7.46
N GLY A 49 11.71 -3.31 6.32
CA GLY A 49 10.70 -4.35 6.31
C GLY A 49 10.48 -4.90 4.91
N GLY A 50 9.36 -5.55 4.74
CA GLY A 50 8.95 -6.06 3.45
C GLY A 50 7.75 -6.96 3.58
N SER A 51 7.13 -7.23 2.45
CA SER A 51 6.09 -8.23 2.34
C SER A 51 6.57 -9.43 1.52
N PHE A 52 5.96 -10.54 1.84
CA PHE A 52 6.18 -11.81 1.18
C PHE A 52 4.82 -12.43 0.86
N GLY A 53 4.62 -12.81 -0.38
CA GLY A 53 3.43 -13.51 -0.86
C GLY A 53 3.81 -14.84 -1.47
N LEU A 54 3.07 -15.88 -1.15
CA LEU A 54 3.23 -17.21 -1.72
C LEU A 54 1.88 -17.80 -2.05
N GLN A 55 1.74 -18.23 -3.29
CA GLN A 55 0.61 -19.00 -3.74
C GLN A 55 1.13 -20.22 -4.52
N PHE A 56 0.60 -21.39 -4.21
CA PHE A 56 0.93 -22.65 -4.90
C PHE A 56 -0.35 -23.36 -5.30
N GLY A 57 -0.27 -24.13 -6.40
CA GLY A 57 -1.37 -24.91 -6.94
C GLY A 57 -1.41 -24.79 -8.45
N SER A 58 -2.59 -24.53 -9.01
CA SER A 58 -2.75 -24.26 -10.45
C SER A 58 -1.99 -23.01 -10.91
N ILE A 59 -1.74 -22.10 -9.99
CA ILE A 59 -0.92 -20.90 -10.15
C ILE A 59 0.19 -20.96 -9.09
N THR A 60 1.43 -20.71 -9.51
CA THR A 60 2.56 -20.45 -8.61
C THR A 60 2.85 -18.95 -8.67
N ASP A 61 2.70 -18.26 -7.56
CA ASP A 61 2.97 -16.85 -7.42
C ASP A 61 3.86 -16.64 -6.19
N ILE A 62 5.02 -16.08 -6.42
CA ILE A 62 6.00 -15.79 -5.36
C ILE A 62 6.33 -14.31 -5.45
N GLN A 63 5.95 -13.55 -4.43
CA GLN A 63 6.23 -12.12 -4.35
C GLN A 63 7.19 -11.84 -3.21
N VAL A 64 8.19 -11.01 -3.48
CA VAL A 64 9.13 -10.47 -2.49
C VAL A 64 9.27 -8.97 -2.71
N ALA A 65 9.01 -8.20 -1.67
CA ALA A 65 9.01 -6.75 -1.79
C ALA A 65 9.59 -6.11 -0.52
N PRO A 66 10.92 -5.98 -0.44
CA PRO A 66 11.58 -5.27 0.64
C PRO A 66 11.26 -3.77 0.57
N VAL A 67 11.26 -3.11 1.73
CA VAL A 67 10.99 -1.68 1.84
C VAL A 67 11.88 -1.01 2.87
N ILE A 68 12.11 0.27 2.67
CA ILE A 68 12.65 1.19 3.66
C ILE A 68 11.58 2.24 3.92
N GLY A 69 11.34 2.55 5.18
CA GLY A 69 10.31 3.51 5.56
C GLY A 69 10.70 4.39 6.72
N ILE A 70 9.86 5.39 6.94
CA ILE A 70 10.01 6.34 8.03
C ILE A 70 8.65 6.66 8.65
N TRP A 71 8.60 6.74 9.96
CA TRP A 71 7.48 7.32 10.70
C TRP A 71 7.50 8.83 10.55
N VAL A 72 6.68 9.37 9.67
CA VAL A 72 6.54 10.82 9.46
C VAL A 72 5.86 11.46 10.67
N LEU A 73 4.86 10.77 11.20
CA LEU A 73 4.12 11.13 12.40
C LEU A 73 4.03 9.91 13.32
N PRO A 74 3.67 10.09 14.61
CA PRO A 74 3.52 8.95 15.54
C PRO A 74 2.58 7.84 15.09
N ARG A 75 1.68 8.14 14.14
CA ARG A 75 0.70 7.20 13.60
C ARG A 75 0.75 7.05 12.09
N LEU A 76 1.62 7.79 11.40
CA LEU A 76 1.73 7.77 9.95
C LEU A 76 3.13 7.37 9.54
N ALA A 77 3.23 6.23 8.88
CA ALA A 77 4.44 5.75 8.25
C ALA A 77 4.32 5.85 6.73
N VAL A 78 5.45 6.12 6.07
CA VAL A 78 5.58 6.02 4.63
C VAL A 78 6.78 5.13 4.32
N ALA A 79 6.67 4.32 3.27
CA ALA A 79 7.77 3.46 2.85
C ALA A 79 7.76 3.26 1.34
N ALA A 80 8.93 2.92 0.81
CA ALA A 80 9.08 2.57 -0.59
C ALA A 80 10.13 1.46 -0.76
N GLY A 81 10.04 0.74 -1.86
CA GLY A 81 10.99 -0.31 -2.18
C GLY A 81 10.71 -1.01 -3.50
N PRO A 82 11.64 -1.87 -3.93
CA PRO A 82 11.43 -2.71 -5.10
C PRO A 82 10.38 -3.78 -4.84
N ASN A 83 9.74 -4.22 -5.91
CA ASN A 83 8.80 -5.33 -5.92
C ASN A 83 9.24 -6.33 -7.00
N TYR A 84 9.39 -7.58 -6.62
CA TYR A 84 9.64 -8.69 -7.53
C TYR A 84 8.57 -9.74 -7.35
N ARG A 85 7.99 -10.20 -8.46
CA ARG A 85 6.97 -11.23 -8.47
C ARG A 85 7.27 -12.25 -9.57
N PHE A 86 7.38 -13.50 -9.19
CA PHE A 86 7.47 -14.63 -10.10
C PHE A 86 6.08 -15.24 -10.24
N TYR A 87 5.56 -15.24 -11.48
CA TYR A 87 4.23 -15.76 -11.79
C TYR A 87 4.33 -16.90 -12.79
N LYS A 88 3.69 -18.02 -12.50
CA LYS A 88 3.62 -19.19 -13.37
C LYS A 88 2.23 -19.81 -13.30
N ASN A 89 1.62 -20.04 -14.44
CA ASN A 89 0.42 -20.85 -14.60
C ASN A 89 0.63 -21.92 -15.69
N TYR A 90 -0.41 -22.63 -16.09
CA TYR A 90 -0.34 -23.66 -17.13
C TYR A 90 0.09 -23.13 -18.50
N PHE A 91 -0.16 -21.86 -18.81
CA PHE A 91 0.03 -21.26 -20.12
C PHE A 91 1.26 -20.38 -20.22
N MET A 92 1.69 -19.81 -19.08
CA MET A 92 2.78 -18.83 -19.09
C MET A 92 3.63 -18.86 -17.83
N ARG A 93 4.86 -18.42 -18.00
CA ARG A 93 5.81 -18.11 -16.94
C ARG A 93 6.39 -16.73 -17.18
N THR A 94 6.34 -15.87 -16.18
CA THR A 94 6.82 -14.50 -16.33
C THR A 94 7.37 -13.94 -15.02
N ASP A 95 8.33 -13.03 -15.17
CA ASP A 95 8.91 -12.26 -14.08
C ASP A 95 8.38 -10.82 -14.17
N ILE A 96 7.84 -10.32 -13.08
CA ILE A 96 7.31 -8.98 -12.93
C ILE A 96 8.23 -8.22 -11.99
N TYR A 97 8.70 -7.08 -12.44
CA TYR A 97 9.54 -6.18 -11.65
C TYR A 97 8.79 -4.88 -11.42
N GLY A 98 9.03 -4.26 -10.30
CA GLY A 98 8.38 -2.98 -10.03
C GLY A 98 8.97 -2.24 -8.86
N ILE A 99 8.36 -1.12 -8.59
CA ILE A 99 8.54 -0.35 -7.39
C ILE A 99 7.19 -0.17 -6.71
N ARG A 100 7.20 -0.08 -5.40
CA ARG A 100 6.03 0.26 -4.62
C ARG A 100 6.32 1.35 -3.61
N ALA A 101 5.32 2.14 -3.32
CA ALA A 101 5.35 3.11 -2.24
C ALA A 101 4.02 3.05 -1.50
N TYR A 102 4.05 3.16 -0.18
CA TYR A 102 2.83 3.12 0.61
C TYR A 102 2.84 4.12 1.76
N ALA A 103 1.64 4.46 2.20
CA ALA A 103 1.36 5.14 3.45
C ALA A 103 0.53 4.23 4.34
N GLN A 104 0.91 4.13 5.60
CA GLN A 104 0.21 3.34 6.62
C GLN A 104 -0.16 4.23 7.79
N PHE A 105 -1.45 4.26 8.12
CA PHE A 105 -1.98 5.04 9.23
C PHE A 105 -2.49 4.12 10.35
N VAL A 106 -1.90 4.23 11.53
CA VAL A 106 -2.30 3.45 12.71
C VAL A 106 -3.54 4.07 13.34
N ILE A 107 -4.67 3.36 13.25
CA ILE A 107 -5.96 3.77 13.80
C ILE A 107 -5.96 3.51 15.32
N ILE A 108 -5.63 2.27 15.69
CA ILE A 108 -5.55 1.81 17.08
C ILE A 108 -4.15 1.25 17.30
N GLN A 109 -3.41 1.81 18.25
CA GLN A 109 -2.04 1.37 18.54
C GLN A 109 -2.00 0.04 19.30
N ASP A 110 -2.95 -0.17 20.16
CA ASP A 110 -3.04 -1.39 20.98
C ASP A 110 -4.49 -1.71 21.34
N ILE A 111 -4.97 -2.83 20.86
CA ILE A 111 -6.30 -3.37 21.13
C ILE A 111 -6.33 -4.14 22.46
N SER A 112 -5.17 -4.52 22.99
CA SER A 112 -5.11 -5.31 24.23
C SER A 112 -5.71 -4.60 25.45
N SER A 113 -5.80 -3.26 25.37
CA SER A 113 -6.52 -2.45 26.36
C SER A 113 -8.06 -2.59 26.30
N LEU A 114 -8.60 -3.05 25.18
CA LEU A 114 -10.05 -3.22 24.95
C LEU A 114 -10.47 -4.69 25.02
N ILE A 115 -9.63 -5.57 24.52
CA ILE A 115 -9.88 -7.02 24.45
C ILE A 115 -8.59 -7.70 24.90
N PRO A 116 -8.62 -8.60 25.92
CA PRO A 116 -7.44 -9.28 26.44
C PRO A 116 -6.93 -10.33 25.44
N ILE A 117 -6.42 -9.87 24.32
CA ILE A 117 -5.69 -10.69 23.34
C ILE A 117 -4.23 -10.63 23.77
N GLY A 118 -3.61 -11.76 23.99
CA GLY A 118 -2.20 -11.81 24.40
C GLY A 118 -1.28 -11.10 23.40
N GLY A 119 -0.60 -10.02 23.85
CA GLY A 119 0.33 -9.24 23.06
C GLY A 119 -0.23 -7.89 22.56
N HIS A 120 0.68 -7.02 22.15
CA HIS A 120 0.34 -5.68 21.62
C HIS A 120 -0.07 -5.78 20.17
N THR A 121 -1.36 -5.60 19.90
CA THR A 121 -1.96 -5.71 18.57
C THR A 121 -2.55 -4.37 18.16
N GLY A 122 -2.06 -3.79 17.06
CA GLY A 122 -2.59 -2.56 16.48
C GLY A 122 -3.49 -2.80 15.27
N ILE A 123 -4.31 -1.82 14.94
CA ILE A 123 -5.10 -1.78 13.69
C ILE A 123 -4.62 -0.61 12.85
N PHE A 124 -4.44 -0.84 11.56
CA PHE A 124 -3.98 0.19 10.64
C PHE A 124 -4.78 0.19 9.34
N PHE A 125 -4.79 1.35 8.70
CA PHE A 125 -5.18 1.54 7.31
C PHE A 125 -3.92 1.61 6.44
N HIS A 126 -3.99 1.04 5.23
CA HIS A 126 -2.88 0.97 4.29
C HIS A 126 -3.32 1.45 2.92
N PHE A 127 -2.52 2.32 2.32
CA PHE A 127 -2.70 2.82 0.97
C PHE A 127 -1.38 2.67 0.23
N GLU A 128 -1.40 1.99 -0.91
CA GLU A 128 -0.21 1.63 -1.66
C GLU A 128 -0.38 1.93 -3.15
N ASN A 129 0.68 2.40 -3.77
CA ASN A 129 0.80 2.50 -5.21
C ASN A 129 1.95 1.62 -5.68
N GLU A 130 1.68 0.79 -6.68
CA GLU A 130 2.66 -0.09 -7.32
C GLU A 130 2.78 0.27 -8.80
N LEU A 131 4.01 0.42 -9.26
CA LEU A 131 4.35 0.53 -10.68
C LEU A 131 5.08 -0.73 -11.11
N LEU A 132 4.41 -1.58 -11.89
CA LEU A 132 4.88 -2.89 -12.30
C LEU A 132 5.27 -2.88 -13.77
N SER A 133 6.35 -3.56 -14.11
CA SER A 133 6.82 -3.79 -15.47
C SER A 133 6.55 -5.23 -15.88
N LEU A 134 5.69 -5.41 -16.87
CA LEU A 134 5.21 -6.70 -17.36
C LEU A 134 5.73 -6.96 -18.77
N LYS A 135 5.96 -8.24 -19.10
CA LYS A 135 6.31 -8.65 -20.48
C LYS A 135 5.06 -8.63 -21.35
N SER A 136 5.08 -7.88 -22.46
CA SER A 136 3.98 -7.84 -23.44
C SER A 136 3.62 -9.20 -23.99
N SER A 137 4.62 -10.04 -24.28
CA SER A 137 4.41 -11.40 -24.81
C SER A 137 3.66 -12.36 -23.86
N SER A 138 3.60 -12.04 -22.57
CA SER A 138 2.91 -12.87 -21.57
C SER A 138 1.50 -12.38 -21.27
N TRP A 139 1.20 -11.10 -21.54
CA TRP A 139 -0.02 -10.45 -21.10
C TRP A 139 -0.86 -9.84 -22.23
N LYS A 140 -0.29 -9.72 -23.43
CA LYS A 140 -0.98 -9.19 -24.61
C LYS A 140 -0.99 -10.21 -25.71
N ASP A 141 -2.11 -10.37 -26.40
CA ASP A 141 -2.27 -11.30 -27.55
C ASP A 141 -1.48 -10.89 -28.81
N THR A 142 -0.58 -9.93 -28.70
CA THR A 142 0.25 -9.47 -29.82
C THR A 142 1.53 -10.28 -29.94
N PRO A 143 1.70 -11.10 -30.99
CA PRO A 143 2.75 -12.12 -31.08
C PRO A 143 4.17 -11.61 -31.29
N TYR A 144 4.39 -10.30 -31.47
CA TYR A 144 5.66 -9.78 -31.96
C TYR A 144 6.35 -8.71 -31.12
N ASN A 145 5.88 -8.42 -29.90
CA ASN A 145 6.54 -7.42 -29.11
C ASN A 145 7.15 -8.05 -27.85
N SER A 146 8.48 -8.15 -27.82
CA SER A 146 9.25 -8.57 -26.66
C SER A 146 9.36 -7.46 -25.61
N ASP A 147 8.77 -6.29 -25.89
CA ASP A 147 8.84 -5.12 -25.03
C ASP A 147 8.03 -5.30 -23.75
N ARG A 148 8.44 -4.57 -22.75
CA ARG A 148 7.75 -4.50 -21.48
C ARG A 148 6.84 -3.27 -21.45
N PHE A 149 5.72 -3.37 -20.77
CA PHE A 149 4.84 -2.24 -20.51
C PHE A 149 4.70 -2.02 -19.01
N TYR A 150 4.26 -0.84 -18.63
CA TYR A 150 4.08 -0.48 -17.23
C TYR A 150 2.62 -0.51 -16.86
N LEU A 151 2.34 -1.11 -15.72
CA LEU A 151 1.04 -1.14 -15.08
C LEU A 151 1.13 -0.40 -13.75
N ASN A 152 0.24 0.56 -13.55
CA ASN A 152 0.10 1.27 -12.29
C ASN A 152 -1.12 0.72 -11.54
N THR A 153 -0.92 0.23 -10.33
CA THR A 153 -1.97 -0.29 -9.48
C THR A 153 -2.01 0.49 -8.16
N VAL A 154 -3.20 0.89 -7.77
CA VAL A 154 -3.47 1.53 -6.49
C VAL A 154 -4.22 0.54 -5.61
N LEU A 155 -3.69 0.25 -4.44
CA LEU A 155 -4.31 -0.65 -3.48
C LEU A 155 -4.64 0.12 -2.21
N ALA A 156 -5.78 -0.19 -1.62
CA ALA A 156 -6.15 0.32 -0.30
C ALA A 156 -6.81 -0.77 0.53
N GLY A 157 -6.64 -0.67 1.83
CA GLY A 157 -7.22 -1.63 2.74
C GLY A 157 -6.75 -1.40 4.17
N GLY A 158 -6.73 -2.46 4.95
CA GLY A 158 -6.32 -2.39 6.33
C GLY A 158 -5.85 -3.73 6.86
N GLY A 159 -5.34 -3.70 8.07
CA GLY A 159 -4.82 -4.90 8.70
C GLY A 159 -4.57 -4.74 10.17
N ILE A 160 -4.03 -5.81 10.71
CA ILE A 160 -3.58 -5.90 12.09
C ILE A 160 -2.05 -5.99 12.12
N SER A 161 -1.47 -5.34 13.11
CA SER A 161 -0.05 -5.34 13.38
C SER A 161 0.19 -5.96 14.76
N GLN A 162 0.84 -7.11 14.80
CA GLN A 162 1.25 -7.76 16.02
C GLN A 162 2.69 -7.43 16.34
N GLN A 163 2.96 -6.81 17.47
CA GLN A 163 4.31 -6.58 17.93
C GLN A 163 4.95 -7.88 18.38
N VAL A 164 6.10 -8.25 17.79
CA VAL A 164 6.85 -9.49 18.12
C VAL A 164 8.21 -9.18 18.77
N GLY A 165 8.55 -7.91 18.94
CA GLY A 165 9.79 -7.47 19.57
C GLY A 165 9.78 -5.99 19.87
N ARG A 166 10.88 -5.44 20.38
CA ARG A 166 10.97 -4.00 20.70
C ARG A 166 10.72 -3.08 19.50
N ARG A 167 11.14 -3.48 18.31
CA ARG A 167 10.99 -2.73 17.06
C ARG A 167 10.41 -3.58 15.93
N ALA A 168 10.20 -4.89 16.17
CA ALA A 168 9.72 -5.82 15.17
C ALA A 168 8.21 -6.00 15.28
N SER A 169 7.52 -5.96 14.15
CA SER A 169 6.11 -6.27 14.02
C SER A 169 5.83 -7.18 12.84
N PHE A 170 4.82 -8.01 13.02
CA PHE A 170 4.24 -8.87 12.01
C PHE A 170 2.88 -8.29 11.63
N ASN A 171 2.66 -8.05 10.35
CA ASN A 171 1.46 -7.42 9.82
C ASN A 171 0.72 -8.40 8.91
N ILE A 172 -0.59 -8.50 9.09
CA ILE A 172 -1.50 -9.16 8.14
C ILE A 172 -2.47 -8.11 7.66
N MET A 173 -2.65 -7.99 6.35
CA MET A 173 -3.51 -7.00 5.73
C MET A 173 -4.33 -7.56 4.59
N VAL A 174 -5.48 -6.95 4.37
CA VAL A 174 -6.37 -7.22 3.23
C VAL A 174 -6.47 -5.95 2.41
N LEU A 175 -6.12 -6.04 1.15
CA LEU A 175 -6.03 -4.92 0.22
C LEU A 175 -6.95 -5.14 -0.97
N TRP A 176 -7.56 -4.07 -1.44
CA TRP A 176 -8.35 -4.04 -2.67
C TRP A 176 -7.68 -3.15 -3.70
N ALA A 177 -7.55 -3.63 -4.92
CA ALA A 177 -7.17 -2.81 -6.05
C ALA A 177 -8.30 -1.83 -6.38
N LEU A 178 -7.99 -0.53 -6.37
CA LEU A 178 -8.97 0.55 -6.58
C LEU A 178 -9.13 0.93 -8.05
N ASN A 179 -8.14 0.63 -8.86
CA ASN A 179 -8.17 0.86 -10.29
C ASN A 179 -8.34 -0.47 -11.02
N GLU A 180 -9.34 -0.53 -11.88
CA GLU A 180 -9.55 -1.66 -12.78
C GLU A 180 -8.37 -1.75 -13.76
N SER A 181 -7.88 -2.95 -13.95
CA SER A 181 -6.86 -3.28 -14.93
C SER A 181 -7.41 -4.38 -15.84
N GLU A 182 -7.12 -4.30 -17.13
CA GLU A 182 -7.40 -5.39 -18.08
C GLU A 182 -6.60 -6.67 -17.73
N TYR A 183 -5.64 -6.54 -16.82
CA TYR A 183 -4.75 -7.62 -16.40
C TYR A 183 -5.03 -7.96 -14.95
N ASP A 184 -5.66 -9.11 -14.70
CA ASP A 184 -5.94 -9.64 -13.36
C ASP A 184 -4.66 -10.17 -12.71
N ILE A 185 -3.80 -9.25 -12.25
CA ILE A 185 -2.56 -9.61 -11.53
C ILE A 185 -2.85 -9.90 -10.07
N TYR A 186 -3.87 -9.25 -9.51
CA TYR A 186 -4.25 -9.37 -8.11
C TYR A 186 -5.58 -10.10 -7.97
N SER A 187 -5.62 -11.08 -7.06
CA SER A 187 -6.89 -11.52 -6.51
C SER A 187 -7.49 -10.37 -5.69
N ASN A 188 -8.73 -10.03 -5.90
CA ASN A 188 -9.37 -8.92 -5.23
C ASN A 188 -10.46 -9.45 -4.26
N PRO A 189 -10.23 -9.48 -2.94
CA PRO A 189 -9.11 -8.86 -2.20
C PRO A 189 -7.80 -9.68 -2.20
N GLU A 190 -6.68 -8.97 -2.07
CA GLU A 190 -5.36 -9.56 -1.85
C GLU A 190 -5.05 -9.62 -0.35
N ILE A 191 -4.63 -10.79 0.13
CA ILE A 191 -4.13 -10.98 1.49
C ILE A 191 -2.61 -10.92 1.47
N ARG A 192 -2.03 -10.05 2.29
CA ARG A 192 -0.60 -9.85 2.34
C ARG A 192 -0.06 -9.94 3.76
N VAL A 193 1.12 -10.53 3.86
CA VAL A 193 1.90 -10.64 5.09
C VAL A 193 3.15 -9.77 4.98
N ALA A 194 3.46 -9.02 6.02
CA ALA A 194 4.64 -8.17 6.05
C ALA A 194 5.33 -8.21 7.42
N PHE A 195 6.65 -7.99 7.39
CA PHE A 195 7.49 -7.86 8.57
C PHE A 195 8.14 -6.48 8.56
N ILE A 196 8.20 -5.85 9.72
CA ILE A 196 8.84 -4.55 9.96
C ILE A 196 9.82 -4.69 11.13
N PHE A 197 10.99 -4.08 10.98
CA PHE A 197 12.09 -4.11 11.95
C PHE A 197 12.62 -2.72 12.26
#